data_aa2ea71bb05a782688c53d67c3a0d66d
#
_entry.id   aa2ea71bb05a782688c53d67c3a0d66d
#
_cell.length_a   1.000
_cell.length_b   1.000
_cell.length_c   1.000
_cell.angle_alpha   90.00
_cell.angle_beta   90.00
_cell.angle_gamma   90.00
#
_symmetry.space_group_name_H-M   'P 1'
#
loop_
_entity.id
_entity.type
_entity.pdbx_description
1 polymer ?
#
loop_
_entity_poly.entity_id
_entity_poly.type
_entity_poly.pdbx_seq_one_letter_code
_entity_poly.pdbx_strand_id
1 'polypeptide(L)'
;MSVTQKKDASKTDVDIVTFGCRLNSYESEVMKAHATKAGLDNAIIFNTCAVTNEAVRQARQAIRKARRDNSEARIIVTGCAAQIDPGQFGEMDEVDLVIGNEEKTEASAFARLAVEGIGTERIRVNDIMSVKETAGHLVEGFEGRARAFVQVQNGCDHRCTFCIIPYGRGNSRSVPA
;
A
#
# COMPACT_ATOMS: atom_id res chain seq x y z
N MET A 1 -27.01 -22.78 -17.95
CA MET A 1 -27.65 -22.03 -16.86
C MET A 1 -26.59 -21.11 -16.27
N SER A 2 -26.66 -19.82 -16.62
CA SER A 2 -25.65 -18.82 -16.23
C SER A 2 -26.05 -18.27 -14.86
N VAL A 3 -25.24 -18.52 -13.83
CA VAL A 3 -25.45 -17.94 -12.50
C VAL A 3 -24.88 -16.54 -12.51
N THR A 4 -25.75 -15.57 -12.70
CA THR A 4 -25.44 -14.15 -12.54
C THR A 4 -25.29 -13.88 -11.02
N GLN A 5 -24.08 -13.80 -10.51
CA GLN A 5 -23.86 -13.31 -9.15
C GLN A 5 -24.29 -11.84 -9.07
N LYS A 6 -25.38 -11.58 -8.34
CA LYS A 6 -25.77 -10.22 -7.94
C LYS A 6 -24.62 -9.65 -7.10
N LYS A 7 -23.98 -8.57 -7.58
CA LYS A 7 -23.09 -7.73 -6.77
C LYS A 7 -23.91 -7.16 -5.63
N ASP A 8 -23.52 -7.49 -4.41
CA ASP A 8 -24.10 -6.94 -3.19
C ASP A 8 -23.67 -5.47 -3.08
N ALA A 9 -24.60 -4.54 -3.07
CA ALA A 9 -24.38 -3.09 -3.16
C ALA A 9 -23.79 -2.46 -1.88
N SER A 10 -23.33 -3.27 -0.92
CA SER A 10 -22.75 -2.80 0.35
C SER A 10 -21.27 -3.07 0.53
N LYS A 11 -20.59 -3.65 -0.47
CA LYS A 11 -19.16 -3.95 -0.38
C LYS A 11 -18.35 -2.85 -1.08
N THR A 12 -17.65 -2.04 -0.30
CA THR A 12 -16.57 -1.18 -0.80
C THR A 12 -15.63 -2.01 -1.67
N ASP A 13 -15.58 -1.69 -2.97
CA ASP A 13 -14.82 -2.46 -3.97
C ASP A 13 -13.36 -1.96 -3.96
N VAL A 14 -12.63 -2.29 -2.89
CA VAL A 14 -11.21 -1.99 -2.76
C VAL A 14 -10.41 -3.27 -2.88
N ASP A 15 -9.63 -3.39 -3.94
CA ASP A 15 -8.68 -4.46 -4.14
C ASP A 15 -7.28 -4.05 -3.70
N ILE A 16 -6.55 -4.96 -3.03
CA ILE A 16 -5.14 -4.73 -2.67
C ILE A 16 -4.26 -5.82 -3.26
N VAL A 17 -3.34 -5.39 -4.11
CA VAL A 17 -2.33 -6.26 -4.72
C VAL A 17 -1.02 -6.09 -3.97
N THR A 18 -0.58 -7.14 -3.27
CA THR A 18 0.59 -7.11 -2.40
C THR A 18 1.78 -7.79 -3.05
N PHE A 19 2.91 -7.09 -3.11
CA PHE A 19 4.21 -7.62 -3.50
C PHE A 19 5.15 -7.66 -2.30
N GLY A 20 5.99 -8.70 -2.23
CA GLY A 20 7.15 -8.77 -1.35
C GLY A 20 6.95 -9.54 -0.05
N CYS A 21 7.23 -8.91 1.09
CA CYS A 21 7.45 -9.59 2.37
C CYS A 21 6.19 -9.68 3.24
N ARG A 22 6.34 -10.38 4.38
CA ARG A 22 5.28 -10.55 5.39
C ARG A 22 4.81 -9.21 5.98
N LEU A 23 5.72 -8.23 6.10
CA LEU A 23 5.37 -6.90 6.57
C LEU A 23 4.43 -6.19 5.59
N ASN A 24 4.71 -6.25 4.27
CA ASN A 24 3.78 -5.74 3.27
C ASN A 24 2.41 -6.44 3.35
N SER A 25 2.39 -7.74 3.61
CA SER A 25 1.12 -8.46 3.78
C SER A 25 0.34 -7.98 5.00
N TYR A 26 1.01 -7.73 6.12
CA TYR A 26 0.39 -7.15 7.32
C TYR A 26 -0.17 -5.76 7.05
N GLU A 27 0.63 -4.89 6.45
CA GLU A 27 0.23 -3.52 6.12
C GLU A 27 -0.93 -3.47 5.11
N SER A 28 -1.02 -4.45 4.21
CA SER A 28 -2.14 -4.56 3.28
C SER A 28 -3.46 -4.83 3.99
N GLU A 29 -3.47 -5.64 5.04
CA GLU A 29 -4.68 -5.83 5.86
C GLU A 29 -5.07 -4.53 6.60
N VAL A 30 -4.08 -3.79 7.14
CA VAL A 30 -4.30 -2.47 7.75
C VAL A 30 -4.92 -1.50 6.75
N MET A 31 -4.33 -1.40 5.54
CA MET A 31 -4.85 -0.54 4.48
C MET A 31 -6.28 -0.94 4.07
N LYS A 32 -6.56 -2.24 3.95
CA LYS A 32 -7.90 -2.74 3.61
C LYS A 32 -8.92 -2.31 4.66
N ALA A 33 -8.58 -2.47 5.94
CA ALA A 33 -9.45 -2.04 7.04
C ALA A 33 -9.71 -0.52 7.01
N HIS A 34 -8.67 0.29 6.79
CA HIS A 34 -8.81 1.75 6.72
C HIS A 34 -9.61 2.19 5.50
N ALA A 35 -9.33 1.64 4.32
CA ALA A 35 -10.03 1.96 3.09
C ALA A 35 -11.53 1.59 3.17
N THR A 36 -11.84 0.41 3.71
CA THR A 36 -13.21 -0.04 3.93
C THR A 36 -13.94 0.87 4.93
N LYS A 37 -13.31 1.18 6.07
CA LYS A 37 -13.90 2.07 7.08
C LYS A 37 -14.13 3.49 6.57
N ALA A 38 -13.26 3.96 5.70
CA ALA A 38 -13.37 5.27 5.05
C ALA A 38 -14.45 5.31 3.95
N GLY A 39 -14.96 4.17 3.52
CA GLY A 39 -15.91 4.09 2.40
C GLY A 39 -15.25 4.37 1.04
N LEU A 40 -13.93 4.12 0.92
CA LEU A 40 -13.26 4.21 -0.36
C LEU A 40 -13.82 3.14 -1.30
N ASP A 41 -14.16 3.52 -2.52
CA ASP A 41 -14.75 2.65 -3.52
C ASP A 41 -13.96 2.67 -4.83
N ASN A 42 -14.15 1.64 -5.65
CA ASN A 42 -13.53 1.49 -6.97
C ASN A 42 -12.03 1.84 -6.97
N ALA A 43 -11.28 1.29 -6.01
CA ALA A 43 -9.86 1.55 -5.86
C ALA A 43 -9.04 0.25 -5.89
N ILE A 44 -7.89 0.30 -6.54
CA ILE A 44 -6.90 -0.78 -6.56
C ILE A 44 -5.60 -0.25 -5.98
N ILE A 45 -5.19 -0.81 -4.85
CA ILE A 45 -3.99 -0.38 -4.12
C ILE A 45 -2.86 -1.39 -4.37
N PHE A 46 -1.75 -0.93 -4.92
CA PHE A 46 -0.55 -1.73 -5.15
C PHE A 46 0.48 -1.47 -4.04
N ASN A 47 0.67 -2.45 -3.15
CA ASN A 47 1.70 -2.40 -2.12
C ASN A 47 2.99 -3.04 -2.63
N THR A 48 3.95 -2.21 -3.04
CA THR A 48 5.13 -2.58 -3.82
C THR A 48 6.33 -2.99 -2.96
N CYS A 49 7.24 -3.76 -3.57
CA CYS A 49 8.49 -4.21 -2.97
C CYS A 49 9.69 -3.71 -3.77
N ALA A 50 10.75 -3.28 -3.06
CA ALA A 50 12.00 -2.80 -3.66
C ALA A 50 13.17 -3.79 -3.52
N VAL A 51 12.96 -4.96 -2.92
CA VAL A 51 14.07 -5.90 -2.63
C VAL A 51 14.65 -6.49 -3.92
N THR A 52 13.84 -6.65 -4.95
CA THR A 52 14.31 -7.16 -6.24
C THR A 52 13.75 -6.33 -7.39
N ASN A 53 14.54 -6.15 -8.44
CA ASN A 53 14.10 -5.50 -9.68
C ASN A 53 12.94 -6.25 -10.33
N GLU A 54 12.89 -7.57 -10.17
CA GLU A 54 11.79 -8.39 -10.67
C GLU A 54 10.46 -8.06 -9.99
N ALA A 55 10.45 -7.83 -8.68
CA ALA A 55 9.25 -7.41 -7.96
C ALA A 55 8.74 -6.05 -8.45
N VAL A 56 9.63 -5.10 -8.71
CA VAL A 56 9.28 -3.79 -9.29
C VAL A 56 8.71 -3.95 -10.70
N ARG A 57 9.34 -4.79 -11.53
CA ARG A 57 8.86 -5.07 -12.89
C ARG A 57 7.45 -5.69 -12.89
N GLN A 58 7.23 -6.66 -12.02
CA GLN A 58 5.91 -7.32 -11.87
C GLN A 58 4.85 -6.34 -11.38
N ALA A 59 5.17 -5.47 -10.42
CA ALA A 59 4.26 -4.43 -9.95
C ALA A 59 3.83 -3.52 -11.11
N ARG A 60 4.77 -3.01 -11.91
CA ARG A 60 4.45 -2.16 -13.08
C ARG A 60 3.59 -2.88 -14.12
N GLN A 61 3.84 -4.16 -14.37
CA GLN A 61 3.02 -4.96 -15.28
C GLN A 61 1.59 -5.15 -14.74
N ALA A 62 1.46 -5.43 -13.44
CA ALA A 62 0.15 -5.59 -12.80
C ALA A 62 -0.65 -4.29 -12.81
N ILE A 63 -0.01 -3.14 -12.58
CA ILE A 63 -0.61 -1.81 -12.67
C ILE A 63 -1.17 -1.56 -14.07
N ARG A 64 -0.37 -1.78 -15.12
CA ARG A 64 -0.82 -1.63 -16.51
C ARG A 64 -1.98 -2.56 -16.87
N LYS A 65 -1.93 -3.79 -16.34
CA LYS A 65 -3.03 -4.74 -16.52
C LYS A 65 -4.29 -4.25 -15.83
N ALA A 66 -4.21 -3.82 -14.57
CA ALA A 66 -5.36 -3.34 -13.81
C ALA A 66 -6.05 -2.15 -14.51
N ARG A 67 -5.29 -1.18 -15.03
CA ARG A 67 -5.85 -0.05 -15.78
C ARG A 67 -6.57 -0.50 -17.06
N ARG A 68 -6.06 -1.49 -17.78
CA ARG A 68 -6.74 -2.04 -18.95
C ARG A 68 -8.01 -2.80 -18.59
N ASP A 69 -8.00 -3.52 -17.47
CA ASP A 69 -9.13 -4.33 -17.03
C ASP A 69 -10.25 -3.47 -16.41
N ASN A 70 -9.90 -2.34 -15.79
CA ASN A 70 -10.83 -1.36 -15.21
C ASN A 70 -10.29 0.07 -15.39
N SER A 71 -10.76 0.75 -16.43
CA SER A 71 -10.33 2.13 -16.76
C SER A 71 -10.73 3.17 -15.72
N GLU A 72 -11.82 2.91 -14.99
CA GLU A 72 -12.40 3.84 -14.02
C GLU A 72 -11.89 3.62 -12.58
N ALA A 73 -11.13 2.55 -12.34
CA ALA A 73 -10.57 2.30 -11.01
C ALA A 73 -9.55 3.38 -10.62
N ARG A 74 -9.57 3.79 -9.37
CA ARG A 74 -8.51 4.61 -8.78
C ARG A 74 -7.31 3.75 -8.47
N ILE A 75 -6.21 3.93 -9.21
CA ILE A 75 -4.98 3.15 -9.02
C ILE A 75 -4.04 3.91 -8.10
N ILE A 76 -3.86 3.37 -6.89
CA ILE A 76 -3.02 3.92 -5.84
C ILE A 76 -1.79 3.01 -5.67
N VAL A 77 -0.59 3.59 -5.69
CA VAL A 77 0.66 2.83 -5.53
C VAL A 77 1.35 3.24 -4.24
N THR A 78 1.82 2.27 -3.50
CA THR A 78 2.55 2.46 -2.24
C THR A 78 3.60 1.35 -2.04
N GLY A 79 4.23 1.33 -0.88
CA GLY A 79 5.22 0.31 -0.52
C GLY A 79 6.66 0.75 -0.74
N CYS A 80 7.60 -0.17 -0.50
CA CYS A 80 9.02 0.20 -0.47
C CYS A 80 9.54 0.74 -1.80
N ALA A 81 9.07 0.22 -2.95
CA ALA A 81 9.53 0.73 -4.24
C ALA A 81 8.99 2.15 -4.51
N ALA A 82 7.73 2.41 -4.16
CA ALA A 82 7.13 3.73 -4.28
C ALA A 82 7.75 4.76 -3.31
N GLN A 83 8.17 4.32 -2.13
CA GLN A 83 8.86 5.17 -1.16
C GLN A 83 10.26 5.59 -1.64
N ILE A 84 11.00 4.69 -2.27
CA ILE A 84 12.38 4.93 -2.70
C ILE A 84 12.44 5.75 -3.99
N ASP A 85 11.56 5.44 -4.92
CA ASP A 85 11.47 6.12 -6.22
C ASP A 85 10.00 6.37 -6.57
N PRO A 86 9.39 7.40 -5.97
CA PRO A 86 7.99 7.72 -6.24
C PRO A 86 7.76 8.22 -7.67
N GLY A 87 8.77 8.87 -8.28
CA GLY A 87 8.71 9.34 -9.66
C GLY A 87 8.48 8.22 -10.65
N GLN A 88 9.13 7.07 -10.45
CA GLN A 88 9.00 5.89 -11.32
C GLN A 88 7.54 5.42 -11.48
N PHE A 89 6.72 5.61 -10.45
CA PHE A 89 5.29 5.26 -10.49
C PHE A 89 4.42 6.48 -10.81
N GLY A 90 4.77 7.66 -10.31
CA GLY A 90 4.03 8.90 -10.55
C GLY A 90 4.03 9.36 -12.02
N GLU A 91 5.04 8.96 -12.79
CA GLU A 91 5.14 9.21 -14.24
C GLU A 91 4.36 8.21 -15.09
N MET A 92 3.82 7.13 -14.48
CA MET A 92 2.98 6.17 -15.21
C MET A 92 1.59 6.76 -15.42
N ASP A 93 1.10 6.78 -16.68
CA ASP A 93 -0.25 7.26 -17.00
C ASP A 93 -1.36 6.44 -16.33
N GLU A 94 -1.04 5.19 -16.02
CA GLU A 94 -1.97 4.26 -15.37
C GLU A 94 -2.17 4.53 -13.87
N VAL A 95 -1.27 5.30 -13.23
CA VAL A 95 -1.28 5.55 -11.78
C VAL A 95 -1.94 6.89 -11.49
N ASP A 96 -2.89 6.90 -10.58
CA ASP A 96 -3.57 8.12 -10.17
C ASP A 96 -2.90 8.77 -8.96
N LEU A 97 -2.36 7.96 -8.02
CA LEU A 97 -1.75 8.46 -6.80
C LEU A 97 -0.63 7.54 -6.31
N VAL A 98 0.45 8.16 -5.83
CA VAL A 98 1.54 7.49 -5.10
C VAL A 98 1.54 7.99 -3.67
N ILE A 99 1.49 7.07 -2.69
CA ILE A 99 1.58 7.40 -1.25
C ILE A 99 2.76 6.69 -0.61
N GLY A 100 3.37 7.33 0.39
CA GLY A 100 4.53 6.79 1.10
C GLY A 100 4.19 5.66 2.07
N ASN A 101 5.24 5.12 2.68
CA ASN A 101 5.12 4.03 3.65
C ASN A 101 4.59 4.49 5.02
N GLU A 102 4.69 5.78 5.35
CA GLU A 102 4.07 6.37 6.53
C GLU A 102 2.57 6.52 6.28
N GLU A 103 2.21 7.23 5.23
CA GLU A 103 0.85 7.62 4.89
C GLU A 103 -0.07 6.41 4.67
N LYS A 104 0.47 5.33 4.11
CA LYS A 104 -0.33 4.12 3.85
C LYS A 104 -0.89 3.44 5.09
N THR A 105 -0.32 3.72 6.26
CA THR A 105 -0.80 3.15 7.54
C THR A 105 -1.70 4.11 8.32
N GLU A 106 -1.91 5.32 7.82
CA GLU A 106 -2.75 6.32 8.46
C GLU A 106 -4.22 6.24 8.00
N ALA A 107 -5.14 6.07 8.94
CA ALA A 107 -6.58 6.11 8.65
C ALA A 107 -7.03 7.44 8.03
N SER A 108 -6.40 8.55 8.45
CA SER A 108 -6.66 9.90 7.96
C SER A 108 -6.36 10.06 6.46
N ALA A 109 -5.34 9.37 5.94
CA ALA A 109 -5.01 9.38 4.52
C ALA A 109 -6.15 8.79 3.68
N PHE A 110 -6.71 7.65 4.12
CA PHE A 110 -7.82 7.00 3.43
C PHE A 110 -9.14 7.80 3.55
N ALA A 111 -9.40 8.41 4.72
CA ALA A 111 -10.56 9.26 4.91
C ALA A 111 -10.54 10.47 3.95
N ARG A 112 -9.37 11.13 3.80
CA ARG A 112 -9.20 12.22 2.82
C ARG A 112 -9.42 11.73 1.39
N LEU A 113 -8.87 10.58 1.02
CA LEU A 113 -9.06 10.00 -0.32
C LEU A 113 -10.51 9.68 -0.64
N ALA A 114 -11.28 9.25 0.36
CA ALA A 114 -12.70 8.95 0.18
C ALA A 114 -13.55 10.23 0.00
N VAL A 115 -13.23 11.31 0.72
CA VAL A 115 -14.01 12.55 0.72
C VAL A 115 -13.55 13.53 -0.38
N GLU A 116 -12.25 13.76 -0.49
CA GLU A 116 -11.67 14.77 -1.38
C GLU A 116 -11.23 14.20 -2.74
N GLY A 117 -11.18 12.87 -2.84
CA GLY A 117 -10.60 12.19 -3.99
C GLY A 117 -9.07 12.32 -4.04
N ILE A 118 -8.50 12.12 -5.23
CA ILE A 118 -7.04 12.12 -5.42
C ILE A 118 -6.45 13.54 -5.35
N GLY A 119 -7.24 14.55 -5.71
CA GLY A 119 -6.76 15.93 -5.80
C GLY A 119 -5.78 16.14 -6.96
N THR A 120 -5.00 17.23 -6.90
CA THR A 120 -4.03 17.60 -7.96
C THR A 120 -2.64 17.02 -7.73
N GLU A 121 -2.30 16.67 -6.51
CA GLU A 121 -0.98 16.13 -6.13
C GLU A 121 -0.97 14.62 -6.28
N ARG A 122 -0.27 14.14 -7.31
CA ARG A 122 -0.16 12.70 -7.62
C ARG A 122 0.86 11.95 -6.78
N ILE A 123 1.77 12.64 -6.10
CA ILE A 123 2.83 12.03 -5.28
C ILE A 123 2.77 12.63 -3.88
N ARG A 124 2.40 11.81 -2.89
CA ARG A 124 2.34 12.15 -1.46
C ARG A 124 3.24 11.20 -0.70
N VAL A 125 4.52 11.49 -0.71
CA VAL A 125 5.57 10.65 -0.11
C VAL A 125 6.46 11.53 0.74
N ASN A 126 6.40 11.35 2.07
CA ASN A 126 7.25 12.05 3.02
C ASN A 126 8.65 11.42 3.08
N ASP A 127 9.60 12.16 3.64
CA ASP A 127 10.93 11.60 3.95
C ASP A 127 10.81 10.55 5.06
N ILE A 128 10.98 9.28 4.68
CA ILE A 128 10.87 8.14 5.58
C ILE A 128 11.91 8.18 6.73
N MET A 129 13.01 8.91 6.56
CA MET A 129 14.02 9.07 7.61
C MET A 129 13.58 10.01 8.73
N SER A 130 12.60 10.89 8.47
CA SER A 130 12.03 11.79 9.47
C SER A 130 11.02 11.11 10.40
N VAL A 131 10.52 9.94 10.03
CA VAL A 131 9.48 9.21 10.77
C VAL A 131 10.06 8.60 12.04
N LYS A 132 9.52 8.98 13.20
CA LYS A 132 10.04 8.57 14.53
C LYS A 132 9.17 7.52 15.22
N GLU A 133 7.90 7.43 14.85
CA GLU A 133 6.93 6.54 15.50
C GLU A 133 6.45 5.45 14.54
N THR A 134 6.06 4.32 15.11
CA THR A 134 5.35 3.26 14.40
C THR A 134 3.93 3.23 14.93
N ALA A 135 2.96 3.45 14.06
CA ALA A 135 1.57 3.28 14.43
C ALA A 135 1.32 1.82 14.82
N GLY A 136 0.83 1.63 16.04
CA GLY A 136 0.37 0.31 16.50
C GLY A 136 -0.99 0.02 15.87
N HIS A 137 -1.04 -0.97 14.98
CA HIS A 137 -2.29 -1.42 14.39
C HIS A 137 -2.57 -2.85 14.88
N LEU A 138 -3.79 -3.06 15.36
CA LEU A 138 -4.32 -4.40 15.59
C LEU A 138 -5.06 -4.83 14.31
N VAL A 139 -4.62 -5.93 13.74
CA VAL A 139 -5.30 -6.57 12.61
C VAL A 139 -6.18 -7.68 13.17
N GLU A 140 -7.48 -7.61 12.92
CA GLU A 140 -8.47 -8.58 13.45
C GLU A 140 -8.30 -9.97 12.85
N GLY A 141 -7.60 -10.10 11.72
CA GLY A 141 -7.35 -11.38 11.07
C GLY A 141 -6.62 -11.25 9.74
N PHE A 142 -6.25 -12.38 9.19
CA PHE A 142 -5.67 -12.51 7.85
C PHE A 142 -6.56 -13.46 7.05
N GLU A 143 -7.29 -12.94 6.07
CA GLU A 143 -8.18 -13.75 5.24
C GLU A 143 -7.40 -14.89 4.57
N GLY A 144 -7.90 -16.13 4.76
CA GLY A 144 -7.35 -17.32 4.11
C GLY A 144 -5.98 -17.79 4.61
N ARG A 145 -5.47 -17.29 5.75
CA ARG A 145 -4.15 -17.68 6.30
C ARG A 145 -4.27 -18.35 7.65
N ALA A 146 -3.52 -19.45 7.82
CA ALA A 146 -3.39 -20.17 9.08
C ALA A 146 -2.42 -19.51 10.08
N ARG A 147 -1.78 -18.38 9.73
CA ARG A 147 -0.77 -17.68 10.55
C ARG A 147 -1.10 -16.21 10.64
N ALA A 148 -1.10 -15.66 11.85
CA ALA A 148 -1.12 -14.24 12.12
C ALA A 148 0.30 -13.67 12.07
N PHE A 149 0.41 -12.42 11.57
CA PHE A 149 1.65 -11.64 11.65
C PHE A 149 1.43 -10.49 12.64
N VAL A 150 2.38 -10.29 13.53
CA VAL A 150 2.39 -9.18 14.47
C VAL A 150 3.61 -8.33 14.14
N GLN A 151 3.38 -7.04 13.88
CA GLN A 151 4.46 -6.10 13.67
C GLN A 151 4.96 -5.61 15.02
N VAL A 152 6.22 -5.92 15.34
CA VAL A 152 6.88 -5.47 16.57
C VAL A 152 7.93 -4.38 16.29
N GLN A 153 8.42 -4.31 15.06
CA GLN A 153 9.43 -3.35 14.62
C GLN A 153 9.28 -3.02 13.15
N ASN A 154 9.62 -1.78 12.79
CA ASN A 154 9.74 -1.31 11.40
C ASN A 154 11.08 -0.59 11.22
N GLY A 155 11.61 -0.56 9.97
CA GLY A 155 12.88 0.10 9.66
C GLY A 155 14.11 -0.65 10.13
N CYS A 156 15.29 -0.03 9.94
CA CYS A 156 16.58 -0.60 10.33
C CYS A 156 17.65 0.50 10.43
N ASP A 157 18.43 0.51 11.52
CA ASP A 157 19.51 1.48 11.72
C ASP A 157 20.83 1.09 11.04
N HIS A 158 20.94 -0.18 10.62
CA HIS A 158 22.11 -0.63 9.87
C HIS A 158 22.12 -0.06 8.45
N ARG A 159 23.30 0.23 7.94
CA ARG A 159 23.53 0.76 6.59
C ARG A 159 24.40 -0.20 5.78
N CYS A 160 23.95 -1.46 5.67
CA CYS A 160 24.62 -2.46 4.86
C CYS A 160 24.63 -2.03 3.38
N THR A 161 25.74 -2.17 2.69
CA THR A 161 25.96 -1.64 1.33
C THR A 161 25.00 -2.16 0.28
N PHE A 162 24.45 -3.36 0.49
CA PHE A 162 23.50 -4.02 -0.42
C PHE A 162 22.05 -3.87 0.00
N CYS A 163 21.75 -3.25 1.15
CA CYS A 163 20.42 -3.31 1.75
C CYS A 163 19.59 -2.08 1.45
N ILE A 164 18.45 -2.30 0.83
CA ILE A 164 17.49 -1.24 0.47
C ILE A 164 16.51 -0.89 1.61
N ILE A 165 16.44 -1.71 2.68
CA ILE A 165 15.42 -1.59 3.73
C ILE A 165 15.42 -0.21 4.41
N PRO A 166 16.53 0.38 4.83
CA PRO A 166 16.51 1.70 5.47
C PRO A 166 15.89 2.79 4.58
N TYR A 167 16.12 2.72 3.29
CA TYR A 167 15.62 3.72 2.32
C TYR A 167 14.12 3.59 2.07
N GLY A 168 13.59 2.37 2.16
CA GLY A 168 12.14 2.14 2.01
C GLY A 168 11.37 2.21 3.33
N ARG A 169 12.04 2.01 4.48
CA ARG A 169 11.39 1.83 5.78
C ARG A 169 11.85 2.82 6.86
N GLY A 170 12.93 3.56 6.60
CA GLY A 170 13.51 4.49 7.55
C GLY A 170 14.32 3.83 8.67
N ASN A 171 14.59 4.60 9.72
CA ASN A 171 15.27 4.14 10.91
C ASN A 171 14.45 3.13 11.70
N SER A 172 15.11 2.36 12.56
CA SER A 172 14.47 1.35 13.40
C SER A 172 13.48 1.99 14.37
N ARG A 173 12.26 1.49 14.37
CA ARG A 173 11.18 1.91 15.28
C ARG A 173 10.46 0.68 15.79
N SER A 174 10.39 0.55 17.12
CA SER A 174 9.70 -0.57 17.78
C SER A 174 8.35 -0.11 18.31
N VAL A 175 7.39 -1.01 18.31
CA VAL A 175 6.11 -0.81 18.99
C VAL A 175 6.38 -0.86 20.49
N PRO A 176 5.95 0.13 21.29
CA PRO A 176 6.05 0.07 22.73
C PRO A 176 5.36 -1.16 23.31
N ALA A 177 5.98 -1.75 24.37
CA ALA A 177 5.44 -2.92 25.07
C ALA A 177 4.26 -2.53 25.97
#